data_2be3a511a88b329e80c25b6dbacc31c2
#
_entry.id   2be3a511a88b329e80c25b6dbacc31c2
#
_cell.length_a   1.000
_cell.length_b   1.000
_cell.length_c   1.000
_cell.angle_alpha   90.00
_cell.angle_beta   90.00
_cell.angle_gamma   90.00
#
_symmetry.space_group_name_H-M   'P 1'
#
loop_
_entity.id
_entity.type
_entity.pdbx_description
1 polymer ?
#
loop_
_entity_poly.entity_id
_entity_poly.type
_entity_poly.pdbx_seq_one_letter_code
_entity_poly.pdbx_strand_id
1 'polypeptide(L)'
;EEYAQANAVIAPPKAWGKAVPFGWNSWGALQFNLTYPKALEVSDFYKENLQSHHFVNSDNLVYTGLDSGWNSFSEEALKAFVDKCKANGQVAGVYWTPFTDWAKNPEREIKEMPGYKYKDVYLYANGKPQELDGAYAVDPTHPAIEAMMKHTSELFHRAGFEYVKMDF
;
A
#
# COMPACT_ATOMS: atom_id res chain seq x y z
N GLU A 1 1.23 -22.70 -5.79
CA GLU A 1 -0.22 -22.92 -5.59
C GLU A 1 -0.49 -23.80 -4.35
N GLU A 2 0.07 -25.02 -4.27
CA GLU A 2 -0.10 -25.94 -3.14
C GLU A 2 0.32 -25.33 -1.79
N TYR A 3 1.44 -24.60 -1.75
CA TYR A 3 1.91 -23.93 -0.54
C TYR A 3 0.92 -22.85 -0.07
N ALA A 4 0.41 -22.04 -0.99
CA ALA A 4 -0.57 -21.01 -0.67
C ALA A 4 -1.89 -21.63 -0.17
N GLN A 5 -2.35 -22.72 -0.78
CA GLN A 5 -3.53 -23.46 -0.34
C GLN A 5 -3.34 -24.09 1.06
N ALA A 6 -2.19 -24.68 1.31
CA ALA A 6 -1.88 -25.29 2.62
C ALA A 6 -1.83 -24.25 3.75
N ASN A 7 -1.53 -22.99 3.46
CA ASN A 7 -1.45 -21.90 4.43
C ASN A 7 -2.71 -21.02 4.48
N ALA A 8 -3.70 -21.27 3.63
CA ALA A 8 -4.96 -20.51 3.62
C ALA A 8 -5.87 -20.99 4.78
N VAL A 9 -5.94 -20.19 5.84
CA VAL A 9 -6.73 -20.52 7.05
C VAL A 9 -8.16 -19.96 6.95
N ILE A 10 -8.32 -18.76 6.40
CA ILE A 10 -9.61 -18.05 6.38
C ILE A 10 -10.30 -18.18 5.02
N ALA A 11 -9.54 -18.06 3.95
CA ALA A 11 -10.06 -18.15 2.59
C ALA A 11 -9.03 -18.81 1.66
N PRO A 12 -9.50 -19.59 0.65
CA PRO A 12 -8.59 -20.12 -0.34
C PRO A 12 -7.96 -18.99 -1.16
N PRO A 13 -6.71 -19.16 -1.66
CA PRO A 13 -6.08 -18.19 -2.55
C PRO A 13 -6.94 -18.02 -3.81
N LYS A 14 -7.09 -16.79 -4.26
CA LYS A 14 -7.73 -16.52 -5.55
C LYS A 14 -6.79 -16.95 -6.66
N ALA A 15 -7.35 -17.56 -7.71
CA ALA A 15 -6.59 -17.82 -8.92
C ALA A 15 -6.11 -16.48 -9.52
N TRP A 16 -4.81 -16.38 -9.79
CA TRP A 16 -4.22 -15.21 -10.44
C TRP A 16 -4.26 -15.42 -11.94
N GLY A 17 -5.21 -14.77 -12.59
CA GLY A 17 -5.42 -14.87 -14.05
C GLY A 17 -4.75 -13.75 -14.86
N LYS A 18 -3.92 -12.92 -14.23
CA LYS A 18 -3.24 -11.78 -14.86
C LYS A 18 -1.73 -12.01 -14.91
N ALA A 19 -1.04 -11.27 -15.76
CA ALA A 19 0.42 -11.22 -15.78
C ALA A 19 0.98 -10.66 -14.46
N VAL A 20 2.25 -10.98 -14.19
CA VAL A 20 2.94 -10.44 -13.01
C VAL A 20 2.95 -8.91 -13.06
N PRO A 21 2.65 -8.21 -11.96
CA PRO A 21 2.83 -6.78 -11.87
C PRO A 21 4.28 -6.40 -12.22
N PHE A 22 4.43 -5.52 -13.19
CA PHE A 22 5.73 -5.10 -13.70
C PHE A 22 5.71 -3.59 -13.95
N GLY A 23 6.73 -2.88 -13.49
CA GLY A 23 6.79 -1.44 -13.68
C GLY A 23 7.63 -0.74 -12.62
N TRP A 24 7.13 0.35 -12.06
CA TRP A 24 7.85 1.23 -11.17
C TRP A 24 7.24 1.26 -9.77
N ASN A 25 8.13 1.32 -8.79
CA ASN A 25 7.80 1.61 -7.40
C ASN A 25 8.67 2.80 -6.94
N SER A 26 8.07 3.77 -6.28
CA SER A 26 8.76 5.03 -5.95
C SER A 26 9.89 4.88 -4.94
N TRP A 27 9.92 3.81 -4.15
CA TRP A 27 10.93 3.64 -3.10
C TRP A 27 12.34 3.57 -3.64
N GLY A 28 12.57 2.78 -4.69
CA GLY A 28 13.90 2.57 -5.24
C GLY A 28 14.58 3.85 -5.77
N ALA A 29 13.78 4.81 -6.24
CA ALA A 29 14.29 6.04 -6.84
C ALA A 29 14.14 7.28 -5.95
N LEU A 30 13.06 7.39 -5.20
CA LEU A 30 12.69 8.62 -4.50
C LEU A 30 12.69 8.49 -2.98
N GLN A 31 12.42 7.31 -2.44
CA GLN A 31 12.23 7.11 -1.00
C GLN A 31 11.28 8.17 -0.42
N PHE A 32 11.66 8.83 0.69
CA PHE A 32 10.89 9.92 1.29
C PHE A 32 10.89 11.25 0.51
N ASN A 33 11.60 11.32 -0.62
CA ASN A 33 11.54 12.46 -1.54
C ASN A 33 10.39 12.36 -2.57
N LEU A 34 9.49 11.39 -2.38
CA LEU A 34 8.29 11.25 -3.18
C LEU A 34 7.41 12.51 -3.01
N THR A 35 7.06 13.12 -4.14
CA THR A 35 6.11 14.23 -4.20
C THR A 35 5.08 13.98 -5.31
N TYR A 36 3.90 14.58 -5.20
CA TYR A 36 2.86 14.45 -6.20
C TYR A 36 3.32 14.83 -7.63
N PRO A 37 4.00 15.97 -7.86
CA PRO A 37 4.52 16.30 -9.20
C PRO A 37 5.48 15.24 -9.76
N LYS A 38 6.42 14.73 -8.95
CA LYS A 38 7.35 13.69 -9.38
C LYS A 38 6.62 12.38 -9.76
N ALA A 39 5.57 12.03 -9.02
CA ALA A 39 4.78 10.85 -9.36
C ALA A 39 4.11 10.97 -10.74
N LEU A 40 3.58 12.17 -11.06
CA LEU A 40 3.02 12.44 -12.39
C LEU A 40 4.07 12.42 -13.49
N GLU A 41 5.22 13.07 -13.27
CA GLU A 41 6.36 13.09 -14.21
C GLU A 41 6.81 11.66 -14.56
N VAL A 42 6.89 10.76 -13.56
CA VAL A 42 7.27 9.36 -13.80
C VAL A 42 6.22 8.66 -14.65
N SER A 43 4.93 8.84 -14.35
CA SER A 43 3.86 8.24 -15.17
C SER A 43 3.93 8.70 -16.63
N ASP A 44 4.17 9.99 -16.87
CA ASP A 44 4.34 10.54 -18.22
C ASP A 44 5.61 10.01 -18.89
N PHE A 45 6.72 9.95 -18.17
CA PHE A 45 7.98 9.41 -18.71
C PHE A 45 7.83 7.96 -19.18
N TYR A 46 7.14 7.10 -18.40
CA TYR A 46 6.87 5.74 -18.81
C TYR A 46 6.01 5.68 -20.07
N LYS A 47 4.98 6.52 -20.15
CA LYS A 47 4.12 6.60 -21.34
C LYS A 47 4.88 7.00 -22.57
N GLU A 48 5.70 8.03 -22.49
CA GLU A 48 6.36 8.65 -23.62
C GLU A 48 7.60 7.90 -24.09
N ASN A 49 8.34 7.30 -23.15
CA ASN A 49 9.70 6.79 -23.42
C ASN A 49 9.84 5.27 -23.30
N LEU A 50 9.00 4.58 -22.54
CA LEU A 50 9.21 3.18 -22.25
C LEU A 50 8.11 2.26 -22.80
N GLN A 51 6.84 2.59 -22.63
CA GLN A 51 5.73 1.74 -23.08
C GLN A 51 5.73 1.53 -24.58
N SER A 52 6.12 2.54 -25.38
CA SER A 52 6.29 2.44 -26.83
C SER A 52 7.41 1.50 -27.26
N HIS A 53 8.33 1.19 -26.35
CA HIS A 53 9.45 0.26 -26.55
C HIS A 53 9.23 -1.09 -25.86
N HIS A 54 7.97 -1.50 -25.70
CA HIS A 54 7.58 -2.78 -25.11
C HIS A 54 7.99 -2.96 -23.63
N PHE A 55 8.22 -1.88 -22.89
CA PHE A 55 8.41 -1.94 -21.44
C PHE A 55 7.05 -2.12 -20.74
N VAL A 56 6.50 -3.31 -20.89
CA VAL A 56 5.19 -3.72 -20.38
C VAL A 56 5.24 -5.20 -19.99
N ASN A 57 4.29 -5.67 -19.17
CA ASN A 57 4.13 -7.09 -18.89
C ASN A 57 3.43 -7.82 -20.06
N SER A 58 3.18 -9.12 -19.92
CA SER A 58 2.51 -9.92 -20.97
C SER A 58 1.05 -9.54 -21.24
N ASP A 59 0.42 -8.75 -20.37
CA ASP A 59 -0.91 -8.16 -20.59
C ASP A 59 -0.83 -6.75 -21.21
N ASN A 60 0.35 -6.31 -21.65
CA ASN A 60 0.65 -4.96 -22.14
C ASN A 60 0.39 -3.85 -21.11
N LEU A 61 0.57 -4.14 -19.81
CA LEU A 61 0.37 -3.20 -18.73
C LEU A 61 1.68 -2.84 -18.04
N VAL A 62 1.73 -1.60 -17.51
CA VAL A 62 2.75 -1.11 -16.60
C VAL A 62 2.08 -0.76 -15.28
N TYR A 63 2.69 -1.17 -14.19
CA TYR A 63 2.25 -0.83 -12.83
C TYR A 63 3.09 0.34 -12.31
N THR A 64 2.44 1.40 -11.89
CA THR A 64 3.09 2.59 -11.34
C THR A 64 2.67 2.75 -9.88
N GLY A 65 3.59 2.43 -8.97
CA GLY A 65 3.32 2.30 -7.53
C GLY A 65 3.87 3.45 -6.70
N LEU A 66 2.99 4.08 -5.91
CA LEU A 66 3.39 4.97 -4.81
C LEU A 66 3.78 4.14 -3.60
N ASP A 67 5.03 4.22 -3.17
CA ASP A 67 5.53 3.59 -1.95
C ASP A 67 5.37 4.52 -0.74
N SER A 68 6.08 4.27 0.35
CA SER A 68 6.05 5.08 1.57
C SER A 68 6.18 6.58 1.26
N GLY A 69 5.40 7.40 1.96
CA GLY A 69 5.27 8.83 1.70
C GLY A 69 4.00 9.23 0.94
N TRP A 70 3.27 8.30 0.34
CA TRP A 70 1.98 8.56 -0.33
C TRP A 70 0.94 9.21 0.61
N ASN A 71 1.01 8.92 1.90
CA ASN A 71 0.11 9.44 2.92
C ASN A 71 0.29 10.96 3.21
N SER A 72 1.27 11.60 2.58
CA SER A 72 1.39 13.06 2.53
C SER A 72 0.50 13.69 1.45
N PHE A 73 -0.09 12.90 0.56
CA PHE A 73 -0.98 13.36 -0.50
C PHE A 73 -2.42 13.45 0.02
N SER A 74 -3.17 14.45 -0.47
CA SER A 74 -4.61 14.49 -0.22
C SER A 74 -5.35 13.39 -1.01
N GLU A 75 -6.59 13.07 -0.61
CA GLU A 75 -7.41 12.08 -1.33
C GLU A 75 -7.62 12.49 -2.80
N GLU A 76 -7.80 13.80 -3.07
CA GLU A 76 -7.91 14.33 -4.42
C GLU A 76 -6.63 14.12 -5.23
N ALA A 77 -5.45 14.33 -4.61
CA ALA A 77 -4.16 14.08 -5.27
C ALA A 77 -3.94 12.60 -5.57
N LEU A 78 -4.32 11.70 -4.65
CA LEU A 78 -4.27 10.25 -4.88
C LEU A 78 -5.18 9.86 -6.05
N LYS A 79 -6.42 10.36 -6.08
CA LYS A 79 -7.33 10.12 -7.18
C LYS A 79 -6.81 10.66 -8.50
N ALA A 80 -6.29 11.88 -8.52
CA ALA A 80 -5.73 12.48 -9.72
C ALA A 80 -4.50 11.72 -10.25
N PHE A 81 -3.66 11.17 -9.37
CA PHE A 81 -2.58 10.26 -9.75
C PHE A 81 -3.11 8.99 -10.42
N VAL A 82 -4.15 8.35 -9.84
CA VAL A 82 -4.78 7.17 -10.43
C VAL A 82 -5.37 7.49 -11.80
N ASP A 83 -6.10 8.61 -11.92
CA ASP A 83 -6.69 9.04 -13.20
C ASP A 83 -5.60 9.30 -14.25
N LYS A 84 -4.46 9.86 -13.85
CA LYS A 84 -3.29 10.06 -14.71
C LYS A 84 -2.71 8.72 -15.19
N CYS A 85 -2.49 7.77 -14.29
CA CYS A 85 -2.02 6.43 -14.65
C CYS A 85 -2.96 5.76 -15.65
N LYS A 86 -4.27 5.81 -15.41
CA LYS A 86 -5.29 5.28 -16.33
C LYS A 86 -5.23 5.93 -17.70
N ALA A 87 -5.12 7.25 -17.77
CA ALA A 87 -4.98 7.99 -19.02
C ALA A 87 -3.73 7.57 -19.80
N ASN A 88 -2.67 7.20 -19.11
CA ASN A 88 -1.42 6.72 -19.68
C ASN A 88 -1.42 5.19 -19.98
N GLY A 89 -2.52 4.48 -19.74
CA GLY A 89 -2.62 3.02 -19.93
C GLY A 89 -1.81 2.23 -18.88
N GLN A 90 -1.72 2.76 -17.66
CA GLN A 90 -1.00 2.18 -16.54
C GLN A 90 -1.96 1.76 -15.42
N VAL A 91 -1.53 0.81 -14.59
CA VAL A 91 -2.21 0.40 -13.37
C VAL A 91 -1.59 1.14 -12.19
N ALA A 92 -2.38 1.91 -11.48
CA ALA A 92 -1.92 2.60 -10.28
C ALA A 92 -1.84 1.66 -9.08
N GLY A 93 -0.72 1.69 -8.38
CA GLY A 93 -0.47 0.95 -7.15
C GLY A 93 -0.17 1.84 -5.96
N VAL A 94 -0.36 1.30 -4.77
CA VAL A 94 -0.04 1.97 -3.51
C VAL A 94 0.58 0.99 -2.51
N TYR A 95 1.44 1.50 -1.63
CA TYR A 95 2.10 0.76 -0.57
C TYR A 95 1.33 0.87 0.75
N TRP A 96 1.37 -0.20 1.56
CA TRP A 96 0.78 -0.18 2.88
C TRP A 96 1.47 -1.13 3.86
N THR A 97 1.48 -0.75 5.14
CA THR A 97 1.97 -1.55 6.26
C THR A 97 0.86 -1.66 7.32
N PRO A 98 -0.14 -2.55 7.10
CA PRO A 98 -1.35 -2.59 7.93
C PRO A 98 -1.09 -3.04 9.38
N PHE A 99 0.02 -3.77 9.62
CA PHE A 99 0.26 -4.44 10.90
C PHE A 99 1.38 -3.83 11.72
N THR A 100 1.81 -2.60 11.38
CA THR A 100 2.94 -1.93 12.04
C THR A 100 2.64 -0.48 12.38
N ASP A 101 3.12 -0.04 13.55
CA ASP A 101 3.17 1.39 13.92
C ASP A 101 4.62 1.90 13.89
N TRP A 102 4.96 2.65 12.86
CA TRP A 102 6.27 3.26 12.68
C TRP A 102 6.50 4.48 13.58
N ALA A 103 5.42 5.13 14.04
CA ALA A 103 5.54 6.29 14.92
C ALA A 103 5.97 5.91 16.34
N LYS A 104 5.73 4.65 16.75
CA LYS A 104 6.05 4.11 18.07
C LYS A 104 5.56 5.04 19.20
N ASN A 105 4.39 5.64 19.01
CA ASN A 105 3.77 6.53 19.97
C ASN A 105 2.57 5.85 20.66
N PRO A 106 2.77 5.25 21.84
CA PRO A 106 1.74 4.48 22.53
C PRO A 106 0.53 5.31 22.94
N GLU A 107 0.71 6.63 23.14
CA GLU A 107 -0.37 7.52 23.57
C GLU A 107 -1.17 8.14 22.39
N ARG A 108 -0.76 7.89 21.16
CA ARG A 108 -1.49 8.34 19.97
C ARG A 108 -2.84 7.63 19.87
N GLU A 109 -3.89 8.40 19.66
CA GLU A 109 -5.24 7.85 19.46
C GLU A 109 -5.40 7.22 18.07
N ILE A 110 -6.24 6.19 18.00
CA ILE A 110 -6.67 5.56 16.75
C ILE A 110 -7.91 6.33 16.29
N LYS A 111 -7.75 7.14 15.23
CA LYS A 111 -8.78 8.06 14.74
C LYS A 111 -10.06 7.34 14.31
N GLU A 112 -9.91 6.15 13.75
CA GLU A 112 -10.99 5.31 13.23
C GLU A 112 -11.82 4.65 14.32
N MET A 113 -11.31 4.65 15.58
CA MET A 113 -12.03 4.14 16.75
C MET A 113 -11.65 4.97 17.98
N PRO A 114 -12.28 6.15 18.18
CA PRO A 114 -12.02 7.02 19.35
C PRO A 114 -12.14 6.28 20.68
N GLY A 115 -11.24 6.60 21.60
CA GLY A 115 -11.17 5.94 22.92
C GLY A 115 -10.11 4.83 22.99
N TYR A 116 -9.55 4.40 21.86
CA TYR A 116 -8.39 3.50 21.83
C TYR A 116 -7.13 4.24 21.45
N LYS A 117 -6.01 3.83 22.06
CA LYS A 117 -4.67 4.31 21.76
C LYS A 117 -3.82 3.18 21.20
N TYR A 118 -2.71 3.52 20.56
CA TYR A 118 -1.82 2.51 19.99
C TYR A 118 -1.28 1.51 21.02
N LYS A 119 -1.06 1.93 22.28
CA LYS A 119 -0.69 1.00 23.37
C LYS A 119 -1.70 -0.11 23.60
N ASP A 120 -2.97 0.13 23.30
CA ASP A 120 -4.05 -0.84 23.53
C ASP A 120 -4.08 -1.93 22.44
N VAL A 121 -3.40 -1.69 21.32
CA VAL A 121 -3.40 -2.57 20.14
C VAL A 121 -2.02 -3.13 19.79
N TYR A 122 -0.97 -2.77 20.52
CA TYR A 122 0.34 -3.39 20.29
C TYR A 122 0.33 -4.86 20.71
N LEU A 123 1.08 -5.66 19.98
CA LEU A 123 1.43 -7.00 20.44
C LEU A 123 2.50 -6.90 21.52
N TYR A 124 2.28 -7.55 22.65
CA TYR A 124 3.20 -7.54 23.79
C TYR A 124 3.77 -8.94 24.05
N ALA A 125 5.06 -8.99 24.38
CA ALA A 125 5.68 -10.16 25.01
C ALA A 125 6.55 -9.71 26.18
N ASN A 126 6.39 -10.39 27.33
CA ASN A 126 7.09 -10.04 28.58
C ASN A 126 6.92 -8.55 28.97
N GLY A 127 5.73 -8.00 28.77
CA GLY A 127 5.37 -6.61 29.10
C GLY A 127 5.99 -5.54 28.20
N LYS A 128 6.58 -5.91 27.07
CA LYS A 128 7.16 -4.99 26.09
C LYS A 128 6.47 -5.11 24.74
N PRO A 129 6.22 -3.99 24.04
CA PRO A 129 5.76 -4.04 22.66
C PRO A 129 6.75 -4.82 21.79
N GLN A 130 6.21 -5.64 20.89
CA GLN A 130 7.04 -6.41 19.96
C GLN A 130 7.46 -5.52 18.79
N GLU A 131 8.75 -5.56 18.47
CA GLU A 131 9.29 -4.87 17.31
C GLU A 131 9.29 -5.77 16.08
N LEU A 132 8.92 -5.18 14.96
CA LEU A 132 9.02 -5.75 13.63
C LEU A 132 9.76 -4.75 12.75
N ASP A 133 11.01 -5.07 12.43
CA ASP A 133 11.91 -4.29 11.58
C ASP A 133 11.99 -2.78 11.92
N GLY A 134 11.93 -2.48 13.21
CA GLY A 134 12.01 -1.11 13.74
C GLY A 134 10.68 -0.42 14.02
N ALA A 135 9.55 -1.00 13.60
CA ALA A 135 8.20 -0.57 13.99
C ALA A 135 7.68 -1.38 15.18
N TYR A 136 6.58 -0.97 15.79
CA TYR A 136 5.84 -1.83 16.72
C TYR A 136 4.76 -2.61 15.98
N ALA A 137 4.70 -3.92 16.25
CA ALA A 137 3.66 -4.79 15.71
C ALA A 137 2.32 -4.51 16.41
N VAL A 138 1.24 -4.47 15.62
CA VAL A 138 -0.13 -4.31 16.13
C VAL A 138 -0.93 -5.59 15.98
N ASP A 139 -1.91 -5.79 16.84
CA ASP A 139 -2.80 -6.94 16.82
C ASP A 139 -3.81 -6.82 15.67
N PRO A 140 -3.71 -7.62 14.60
CA PRO A 140 -4.62 -7.55 13.46
C PRO A 140 -6.06 -7.97 13.78
N THR A 141 -6.26 -8.62 14.94
CA THR A 141 -7.60 -9.07 15.39
C THR A 141 -8.30 -8.05 16.28
N HIS A 142 -7.62 -6.96 16.65
CA HIS A 142 -8.21 -5.94 17.49
C HIS A 142 -9.20 -5.07 16.70
N PRO A 143 -10.42 -4.80 17.19
CA PRO A 143 -11.45 -4.05 16.46
C PRO A 143 -11.00 -2.66 15.97
N ALA A 144 -10.13 -1.99 16.71
CA ALA A 144 -9.60 -0.68 16.31
C ALA A 144 -8.63 -0.79 15.10
N ILE A 145 -7.87 -1.89 14.99
CA ILE A 145 -7.03 -2.17 13.82
C ILE A 145 -7.90 -2.57 12.64
N GLU A 146 -8.94 -3.38 12.86
CA GLU A 146 -9.92 -3.70 11.81
C GLU A 146 -10.60 -2.43 11.25
N ALA A 147 -11.01 -1.50 12.10
CA ALA A 147 -11.59 -0.22 11.69
C ALA A 147 -10.60 0.62 10.85
N MET A 148 -9.33 0.69 11.27
CA MET A 148 -8.27 1.38 10.52
C MET A 148 -8.01 0.70 9.16
N MET A 149 -7.96 -0.63 9.12
CA MET A 149 -7.79 -1.38 7.88
C MET A 149 -8.94 -1.14 6.90
N LYS A 150 -10.18 -1.16 7.41
CA LYS A 150 -11.38 -0.86 6.62
C LYS A 150 -11.31 0.56 6.04
N HIS A 151 -11.03 1.57 6.87
CA HIS A 151 -10.92 2.96 6.44
C HIS A 151 -9.88 3.13 5.32
N THR A 152 -8.67 2.58 5.51
CA THR A 152 -7.60 2.69 4.52
C THR A 152 -7.93 1.95 3.22
N SER A 153 -8.52 0.75 3.32
CA SER A 153 -8.96 0.00 2.14
C SER A 153 -10.04 0.74 1.35
N GLU A 154 -10.99 1.36 2.05
CA GLU A 154 -12.02 2.19 1.42
C GLU A 154 -11.43 3.44 0.75
N LEU A 155 -10.43 4.08 1.35
CA LEU A 155 -9.69 5.17 0.73
C LEU A 155 -9.04 4.74 -0.58
N PHE A 156 -8.31 3.62 -0.58
CA PHE A 156 -7.68 3.10 -1.79
C PHE A 156 -8.69 2.75 -2.87
N HIS A 157 -9.82 2.15 -2.48
CA HIS A 157 -10.90 1.83 -3.39
C HIS A 157 -11.53 3.10 -4.01
N ARG A 158 -11.85 4.12 -3.19
CA ARG A 158 -12.41 5.40 -3.68
C ARG A 158 -11.43 6.14 -4.59
N ALA A 159 -10.14 6.14 -4.28
CA ALA A 159 -9.11 6.70 -5.14
C ALA A 159 -8.95 5.93 -6.46
N GLY A 160 -9.33 4.63 -6.47
CA GLY A 160 -9.31 3.78 -7.66
C GLY A 160 -8.02 3.01 -7.87
N PHE A 161 -7.22 2.78 -6.82
CA PHE A 161 -6.05 1.91 -6.88
C PHE A 161 -6.47 0.46 -7.17
N GLU A 162 -5.70 -0.22 -8.02
CA GLU A 162 -5.95 -1.61 -8.42
C GLU A 162 -4.86 -2.58 -7.91
N TYR A 163 -3.80 -2.04 -7.32
CA TYR A 163 -2.69 -2.81 -6.79
C TYR A 163 -2.25 -2.25 -5.44
N VAL A 164 -2.10 -3.12 -4.45
CA VAL A 164 -1.58 -2.77 -3.13
C VAL A 164 -0.36 -3.64 -2.83
N LYS A 165 0.78 -2.99 -2.60
CA LYS A 165 1.96 -3.65 -2.03
C LYS A 165 1.83 -3.63 -0.51
N MET A 166 1.68 -4.78 0.11
CA MET A 166 1.70 -4.92 1.57
C MET A 166 3.06 -5.43 2.02
N ASP A 167 3.57 -4.82 3.11
CA ASP A 167 4.90 -5.08 3.64
C ASP A 167 4.84 -5.16 5.18
N PHE A 168 5.77 -5.86 5.81
CA PHE A 168 5.91 -6.12 7.26
C PHE A 168 4.78 -6.94 7.87
#